data_5d7ef13abaa6046b8fefdb814df074ea
#
_entry.id   5d7ef13abaa6046b8fefdb814df074ea
#
_cell.length_a   1.000
_cell.length_b   1.000
_cell.length_c   1.000
_cell.angle_alpha   90.00
_cell.angle_beta   90.00
_cell.angle_gamma   90.00
#
_symmetry.space_group_name_H-M   'P 1'
#
loop_
_entity.id
_entity.type
_entity.pdbx_description
1 polymer ?
#
loop_
_entity_poly.entity_id
_entity_poly.type
_entity_poly.pdbx_seq_one_letter_code
_entity_poly.pdbx_strand_id
1 'polypeptide(L)'
;MAGKKLPERSFQELYRDDPERADALVWGRRGALQGAALAVMGAALGATIPFARIMPSGLVPAALAQGGAQPQLLQMEGKAPLIMQGERPLTAETPEHLLDDPITPADKFFIRNNGTTPDPVADPRAWKIRIDGEVNTPLELSIAELEQRFEVVTRQLQMECGGNGRAAFSPQASGNQWGNGAISNAEWTGVRLRDVLRAAGVKDSAKFTGQHGADTHLSAQGPAISRGMRIEKAMDENTLICFRMNGAAIPQIHGAPARLIVPGWPGSLSQKWFTRLEVLNAPHTGRGMGGTSYRIPVRPIVPGSRNNGADFVDMESMPVRSVLTSHAHGTRLPAGTRNLDIRGHAWAGDLSVREVHVSTDFGQSWQAMQVAAPANRHAWQRWQGRIALPSDGYFEVWYRATDSNGRMQPHVAANWNPQGYGANPVSRVAILIG
;
A
#
# COMPACT_ATOMS: atom_id res chain seq x y z
N MET A 1 64.75 25.40 -18.40
CA MET A 1 64.37 25.15 -16.98
C MET A 1 63.02 24.48 -16.97
N ALA A 2 62.97 23.19 -16.74
CA ALA A 2 61.73 22.42 -16.67
C ALA A 2 61.05 22.65 -15.32
N GLY A 3 59.87 23.24 -15.34
CA GLY A 3 59.06 23.47 -14.13
C GLY A 3 58.69 22.14 -13.47
N LYS A 4 59.09 21.94 -12.21
CA LYS A 4 58.66 20.85 -11.38
C LYS A 4 57.14 20.90 -11.23
N LYS A 5 56.44 19.95 -11.83
CA LYS A 5 55.02 19.70 -11.50
C LYS A 5 54.94 19.32 -10.03
N LEU A 6 54.27 20.09 -9.22
CA LEU A 6 53.90 19.69 -7.85
C LEU A 6 53.04 18.46 -7.95
N PRO A 7 53.16 17.50 -7.03
CA PRO A 7 52.29 16.31 -7.01
C PRO A 7 50.83 16.73 -6.90
N GLU A 8 50.01 16.17 -7.75
CA GLU A 8 48.53 16.39 -7.69
C GLU A 8 48.05 15.87 -6.32
N ARG A 9 47.53 16.79 -5.50
CA ARG A 9 46.89 16.45 -4.23
C ARG A 9 45.59 15.69 -4.49
N SER A 10 45.32 14.67 -3.70
CA SER A 10 44.03 13.98 -3.74
C SER A 10 42.89 14.94 -3.35
N PHE A 11 41.69 14.70 -3.84
CA PHE A 11 40.54 15.52 -3.46
C PHE A 11 40.29 15.51 -1.94
N GLN A 12 40.60 14.40 -1.25
CA GLN A 12 40.47 14.30 0.21
C GLN A 12 41.46 15.23 0.95
N GLU A 13 42.70 15.33 0.47
CA GLU A 13 43.71 16.25 1.01
C GLU A 13 43.31 17.71 0.72
N LEU A 14 42.73 17.99 -0.45
CA LEU A 14 42.29 19.31 -0.80
C LEU A 14 41.09 19.74 0.06
N TYR A 15 40.12 18.86 0.28
CA TYR A 15 38.98 19.16 1.17
C TYR A 15 39.37 19.36 2.62
N ARG A 16 40.39 18.66 3.11
CA ARG A 16 40.90 18.83 4.46
C ARG A 16 41.63 20.15 4.66
N ASP A 17 42.46 20.56 3.66
CA ASP A 17 43.37 21.67 3.80
C ASP A 17 42.84 23.01 3.21
N ASP A 18 41.93 22.94 2.22
CA ASP A 18 41.33 24.11 1.55
C ASP A 18 39.95 23.71 0.98
N PRO A 19 38.90 23.61 1.82
CA PRO A 19 37.57 23.15 1.39
C PRO A 19 36.92 24.09 0.36
N GLU A 20 37.15 25.42 0.46
CA GLU A 20 36.59 26.40 -0.51
C GLU A 20 37.16 26.19 -1.92
N ARG A 21 38.46 25.90 -2.02
CA ARG A 21 39.14 25.61 -3.29
C ARG A 21 38.74 24.22 -3.82
N ALA A 22 38.51 23.26 -2.96
CA ALA A 22 37.99 21.94 -3.35
C ALA A 22 36.59 22.10 -3.95
N ASP A 23 35.71 22.83 -3.30
CA ASP A 23 34.37 23.13 -3.79
C ASP A 23 34.41 23.93 -5.11
N ALA A 24 35.26 24.91 -5.23
CA ALA A 24 35.44 25.67 -6.49
C ALA A 24 35.93 24.80 -7.64
N LEU A 25 36.78 23.79 -7.39
CA LEU A 25 37.27 22.86 -8.41
C LEU A 25 36.20 21.80 -8.77
N VAL A 26 35.44 21.34 -7.80
CA VAL A 26 34.38 20.33 -8.00
C VAL A 26 33.12 20.97 -8.59
N TRP A 27 32.74 22.14 -8.09
CA TRP A 27 31.46 22.76 -8.41
C TRP A 27 31.58 23.99 -9.33
N GLY A 28 32.67 24.73 -9.29
CA GLY A 28 32.82 26.05 -9.95
C GLY A 28 32.74 26.02 -11.48
N ARG A 29 33.20 24.99 -12.15
CA ARG A 29 33.00 24.81 -13.61
C ARG A 29 31.69 24.12 -13.96
N ARG A 30 31.17 23.31 -13.08
CA ARG A 30 29.86 22.65 -13.26
C ARG A 30 28.70 23.58 -12.92
N GLY A 31 28.83 24.47 -11.94
CA GLY A 31 27.78 25.41 -11.56
C GLY A 31 27.41 26.39 -12.69
N ALA A 32 28.39 26.92 -13.41
CA ALA A 32 28.13 27.78 -14.57
C ALA A 32 27.56 27.03 -15.78
N LEU A 33 27.99 25.78 -16.01
CA LEU A 33 27.45 24.91 -17.07
C LEU A 33 26.09 24.34 -16.70
N GLN A 34 25.85 24.06 -15.42
CA GLN A 34 24.54 23.59 -14.93
C GLN A 34 23.50 24.70 -14.95
N GLY A 35 23.84 25.92 -14.57
CA GLY A 35 22.95 27.09 -14.65
C GLY A 35 22.52 27.38 -16.08
N ALA A 36 23.45 27.36 -17.02
CA ALA A 36 23.18 27.59 -18.45
C ALA A 36 22.42 26.38 -19.07
N ALA A 37 22.80 25.15 -18.75
CA ALA A 37 22.12 23.96 -19.25
C ALA A 37 20.70 23.82 -18.68
N LEU A 38 20.49 24.14 -17.40
CA LEU A 38 19.15 24.13 -16.77
C LEU A 38 18.25 25.24 -17.31
N ALA A 39 18.80 26.43 -17.59
CA ALA A 39 18.04 27.53 -18.24
C ALA A 39 17.63 27.18 -19.68
N VAL A 40 18.53 26.56 -20.46
CA VAL A 40 18.25 26.09 -21.81
C VAL A 40 17.32 24.86 -21.83
N MET A 41 17.47 23.94 -20.91
CA MET A 41 16.58 22.80 -20.79
C MET A 41 15.20 23.18 -20.26
N GLY A 42 15.09 24.11 -19.32
CA GLY A 42 13.83 24.66 -18.83
C GLY A 42 13.04 25.43 -19.91
N ALA A 43 13.73 26.11 -20.80
CA ALA A 43 13.11 26.83 -21.91
C ALA A 43 12.75 25.94 -23.12
N ALA A 44 13.49 24.85 -23.34
CA ALA A 44 13.31 24.02 -24.54
C ALA A 44 12.32 22.85 -24.36
N LEU A 45 12.02 22.42 -23.15
CA LEU A 45 11.42 21.11 -22.97
C LEU A 45 10.08 21.08 -22.23
N GLY A 46 9.52 22.12 -21.67
CA GLY A 46 8.20 21.94 -21.02
C GLY A 46 7.99 20.49 -20.46
N ALA A 47 9.06 19.69 -20.43
CA ALA A 47 9.05 18.25 -20.27
C ALA A 47 9.85 17.86 -19.03
N THR A 48 9.28 16.99 -18.27
CA THR A 48 9.80 16.23 -17.14
C THR A 48 11.29 15.94 -17.23
N ILE A 49 12.06 16.34 -16.21
CA ILE A 49 13.47 15.96 -16.05
C ILE A 49 13.53 14.42 -15.99
N PRO A 50 14.20 13.73 -16.94
CA PRO A 50 14.17 12.26 -17.03
C PRO A 50 14.67 11.54 -15.76
N PHE A 51 15.42 12.25 -14.91
CA PHE A 51 16.04 11.71 -13.69
C PHE A 51 15.32 12.09 -12.39
N ALA A 52 14.26 12.91 -12.44
CA ALA A 52 13.52 13.31 -11.23
C ALA A 52 12.94 12.11 -10.45
N ARG A 53 12.65 11.02 -11.15
CA ARG A 53 12.17 9.77 -10.54
C ARG A 53 13.26 8.89 -9.93
N ILE A 54 14.54 9.15 -10.22
CA ILE A 54 15.70 8.35 -9.80
C ILE A 54 16.53 9.11 -8.77
N MET A 55 16.32 10.42 -8.61
CA MET A 55 17.00 11.20 -7.59
C MET A 55 16.46 10.84 -6.21
N PRO A 56 17.32 10.65 -5.21
CA PRO A 56 16.89 10.59 -3.82
C PRO A 56 16.01 11.83 -3.54
N SER A 57 14.83 11.59 -2.98
CA SER A 57 13.93 12.67 -2.58
C SER A 57 14.67 13.57 -1.58
N GLY A 58 14.76 14.85 -1.88
CA GLY A 58 15.54 15.82 -1.13
C GLY A 58 16.71 16.45 -1.92
N LEU A 59 17.17 15.84 -3.02
CA LEU A 59 18.17 16.44 -3.92
C LEU A 59 17.54 17.27 -5.06
N VAL A 60 16.23 17.16 -5.25
CA VAL A 60 15.52 18.04 -6.20
C VAL A 60 15.12 19.30 -5.45
N PRO A 61 15.62 20.50 -5.84
CA PRO A 61 15.15 21.75 -5.25
C PRO A 61 13.62 21.83 -5.33
N ALA A 62 12.97 22.32 -4.28
CA ALA A 62 11.50 22.41 -4.20
C ALA A 62 10.86 23.10 -5.41
N ALA A 63 11.58 24.07 -6.03
CA ALA A 63 11.16 24.75 -7.25
C ALA A 63 11.15 23.83 -8.50
N LEU A 64 11.96 22.78 -8.51
CA LEU A 64 11.99 21.78 -9.59
C LEU A 64 11.10 20.58 -9.27
N ALA A 65 10.87 20.29 -7.98
CA ALA A 65 9.89 19.30 -7.56
C ALA A 65 8.44 19.71 -7.86
N GLN A 66 8.17 21.01 -7.97
CA GLN A 66 6.87 21.54 -8.38
C GLN A 66 6.56 21.33 -9.88
N GLY A 67 7.56 20.99 -10.70
CA GLY A 67 7.41 20.67 -12.13
C GLY A 67 7.16 19.20 -12.45
N GLY A 68 7.08 18.32 -11.45
CA GLY A 68 6.61 16.94 -11.61
C GLY A 68 5.17 16.93 -12.12
N ALA A 69 4.87 16.12 -13.15
CA ALA A 69 3.50 15.96 -13.61
C ALA A 69 2.60 15.71 -12.42
N GLN A 70 1.60 16.56 -12.25
CA GLN A 70 0.57 16.36 -11.20
C GLN A 70 -0.01 14.96 -11.38
N PRO A 71 -0.23 14.20 -10.32
CA PRO A 71 -0.83 12.89 -10.43
C PRO A 71 -2.20 13.01 -11.11
N GLN A 72 -2.46 12.15 -12.06
CA GLN A 72 -3.78 12.09 -12.68
C GLN A 72 -4.80 11.67 -11.62
N LEU A 73 -5.81 12.50 -11.43
CA LEU A 73 -6.88 12.22 -10.48
C LEU A 73 -8.06 11.54 -11.17
N LEU A 74 -8.62 10.56 -10.49
CA LEU A 74 -9.82 9.84 -10.94
C LEU A 74 -11.02 10.79 -10.99
N GLN A 75 -11.66 10.88 -12.15
CA GLN A 75 -12.91 11.56 -12.37
C GLN A 75 -14.01 10.49 -12.49
N MET A 76 -14.65 10.17 -11.38
CA MET A 76 -15.71 9.16 -11.32
C MET A 76 -16.79 9.63 -10.34
N GLU A 77 -18.05 9.60 -10.76
CA GLU A 77 -19.16 9.92 -9.89
C GLU A 77 -19.17 9.03 -8.63
N GLY A 78 -19.41 9.64 -7.48
CA GLY A 78 -19.41 8.95 -6.19
C GLY A 78 -18.01 8.57 -5.67
N LYS A 79 -16.92 9.09 -6.30
CA LYS A 79 -15.55 8.91 -5.79
C LYS A 79 -14.88 10.25 -5.52
N ALA A 80 -14.12 10.30 -4.45
CA ALA A 80 -13.17 11.38 -4.19
C ALA A 80 -12.07 11.41 -5.27
N PRO A 81 -11.28 12.49 -5.39
CA PRO A 81 -10.21 12.60 -6.36
C PRO A 81 -9.02 11.69 -5.98
N LEU A 82 -9.17 10.38 -6.20
CA LEU A 82 -8.12 9.39 -5.98
C LEU A 82 -7.00 9.52 -7.01
N ILE A 83 -5.77 9.18 -6.63
CA ILE A 83 -4.62 9.15 -7.55
C ILE A 83 -4.74 7.93 -8.45
N MET A 84 -4.90 8.14 -9.75
CA MET A 84 -5.06 7.07 -10.73
C MET A 84 -3.73 6.37 -10.99
N GLN A 85 -3.72 5.04 -10.88
CA GLN A 85 -2.56 4.18 -11.14
C GLN A 85 -2.69 3.41 -12.46
N GLY A 86 -3.90 3.30 -13.00
CA GLY A 86 -4.20 2.66 -14.26
C GLY A 86 -5.68 2.71 -14.57
N GLU A 87 -6.00 2.85 -15.87
CA GLU A 87 -7.37 2.95 -16.35
C GLU A 87 -7.98 1.56 -16.61
N ARG A 88 -7.16 0.62 -17.07
CA ARG A 88 -7.65 -0.70 -17.50
C ARG A 88 -6.66 -1.82 -17.15
N PRO A 89 -6.95 -2.62 -16.12
CA PRO A 89 -8.09 -2.50 -15.21
C PRO A 89 -7.98 -1.26 -14.32
N LEU A 90 -9.13 -0.66 -13.95
CA LEU A 90 -9.15 0.56 -13.14
C LEU A 90 -8.48 0.32 -11.79
N THR A 91 -7.50 1.18 -11.48
CA THR A 91 -6.77 1.17 -10.21
C THR A 91 -6.47 2.60 -9.77
N ALA A 92 -6.79 2.93 -8.52
CA ALA A 92 -6.56 4.25 -7.94
C ALA A 92 -6.33 4.17 -6.44
N GLU A 93 -5.36 4.93 -5.94
CA GLU A 93 -5.05 5.02 -4.51
C GLU A 93 -5.59 6.30 -3.88
N THR A 94 -5.87 6.23 -2.60
CA THR A 94 -6.33 7.38 -1.83
C THR A 94 -5.15 8.25 -1.43
N PRO A 95 -5.14 9.55 -1.72
CA PRO A 95 -4.16 10.47 -1.14
C PRO A 95 -4.10 10.33 0.38
N GLU A 96 -2.90 10.26 0.97
CA GLU A 96 -2.74 9.94 2.40
C GLU A 96 -3.56 10.87 3.32
N HIS A 97 -3.64 12.17 2.99
CA HIS A 97 -4.40 13.14 3.77
C HIS A 97 -5.92 12.95 3.70
N LEU A 98 -6.43 12.20 2.72
CA LEU A 98 -7.85 11.83 2.64
C LEU A 98 -8.20 10.56 3.46
N LEU A 99 -7.18 9.88 3.99
CA LEU A 99 -7.35 8.71 4.87
C LEU A 99 -7.53 9.07 6.35
N ASP A 100 -7.91 10.31 6.68
CA ASP A 100 -7.99 10.79 8.06
C ASP A 100 -9.22 10.27 8.84
N ASP A 101 -10.21 9.75 8.17
CA ASP A 101 -11.42 9.22 8.79
C ASP A 101 -11.10 7.91 9.56
N PRO A 102 -11.70 7.68 10.75
CA PRO A 102 -11.57 6.40 11.47
C PRO A 102 -12.07 5.21 10.66
N ILE A 103 -13.15 5.42 9.90
CA ILE A 103 -13.75 4.49 8.94
C ILE A 103 -13.68 5.16 7.58
N THR A 104 -12.98 4.57 6.64
CA THR A 104 -12.83 5.12 5.29
C THR A 104 -14.17 5.16 4.57
N PRO A 105 -14.72 6.34 4.20
CA PRO A 105 -15.92 6.44 3.39
C PRO A 105 -15.77 5.72 2.05
N ALA A 106 -16.86 5.22 1.48
CA ALA A 106 -16.83 4.45 0.24
C ALA A 106 -16.27 5.24 -0.96
N ASP A 107 -16.48 6.55 -1.01
CA ASP A 107 -15.92 7.44 -2.02
C ASP A 107 -14.40 7.58 -1.92
N LYS A 108 -13.83 7.50 -0.72
CA LYS A 108 -12.38 7.54 -0.46
C LYS A 108 -11.70 6.17 -0.47
N PHE A 109 -12.45 5.07 -0.53
CA PHE A 109 -11.89 3.72 -0.52
C PHE A 109 -11.11 3.45 -1.81
N PHE A 110 -9.84 3.00 -1.73
CA PHE A 110 -8.99 2.75 -2.89
C PHE A 110 -9.60 1.71 -3.85
N ILE A 111 -9.25 1.79 -5.13
CA ILE A 111 -9.74 0.89 -6.17
C ILE A 111 -8.60 0.02 -6.67
N ARG A 112 -8.81 -1.31 -6.66
CA ARG A 112 -7.91 -2.27 -7.30
C ARG A 112 -8.73 -3.36 -8.00
N ASN A 113 -8.81 -3.27 -9.32
CA ASN A 113 -9.40 -4.32 -10.16
C ASN A 113 -8.31 -5.13 -10.87
N ASN A 114 -8.57 -6.40 -11.15
CA ASN A 114 -7.65 -7.29 -11.85
C ASN A 114 -8.10 -7.58 -13.29
N GLY A 115 -9.35 -7.26 -13.60
CA GLY A 115 -9.97 -7.50 -14.90
C GLY A 115 -11.21 -6.65 -15.11
N THR A 116 -12.11 -7.14 -15.94
CA THR A 116 -13.39 -6.50 -16.28
C THR A 116 -14.37 -6.69 -15.11
N THR A 117 -14.93 -5.61 -14.65
CA THR A 117 -16.00 -5.60 -13.64
C THR A 117 -17.27 -6.22 -14.26
N PRO A 118 -17.93 -7.18 -13.58
CA PRO A 118 -19.20 -7.71 -14.06
C PRO A 118 -20.31 -6.65 -13.97
N ASP A 119 -21.35 -6.83 -14.75
CA ASP A 119 -22.53 -5.99 -14.72
C ASP A 119 -23.29 -6.13 -13.38
N PRO A 120 -23.97 -5.08 -12.91
CA PRO A 120 -24.83 -5.15 -11.75
C PRO A 120 -25.94 -6.20 -11.94
N VAL A 121 -26.26 -6.94 -10.87
CA VAL A 121 -27.34 -7.92 -10.87
C VAL A 121 -28.67 -7.28 -10.49
N ALA A 122 -29.79 -7.73 -11.07
CA ALA A 122 -31.12 -7.18 -10.81
C ALA A 122 -31.59 -7.44 -9.37
N ASP A 123 -31.32 -8.64 -8.83
CA ASP A 123 -31.63 -9.00 -7.45
C ASP A 123 -30.35 -9.37 -6.69
N PRO A 124 -29.75 -8.46 -5.97
CA PRO A 124 -28.56 -8.72 -5.16
C PRO A 124 -28.75 -9.83 -4.12
N ARG A 125 -29.96 -10.00 -3.56
CA ARG A 125 -30.20 -11.01 -2.52
C ARG A 125 -30.27 -12.42 -3.05
N ALA A 126 -30.58 -12.59 -4.35
CA ALA A 126 -30.56 -13.89 -5.03
C ALA A 126 -29.16 -14.33 -5.47
N TRP A 127 -28.13 -13.46 -5.32
CA TRP A 127 -26.75 -13.81 -5.65
C TRP A 127 -26.27 -15.02 -4.86
N LYS A 128 -25.82 -16.05 -5.57
CA LYS A 128 -25.42 -17.33 -4.98
C LYS A 128 -23.93 -17.44 -4.79
N ILE A 129 -23.55 -18.06 -3.68
CA ILE A 129 -22.17 -18.39 -3.33
C ILE A 129 -22.11 -19.90 -3.08
N ARG A 130 -21.20 -20.56 -3.80
CA ARG A 130 -20.95 -22.00 -3.68
C ARG A 130 -19.77 -22.28 -2.78
N ILE A 131 -19.94 -23.25 -1.88
CA ILE A 131 -18.88 -23.82 -1.04
C ILE A 131 -18.79 -25.30 -1.37
N ASP A 132 -17.65 -25.77 -1.89
CA ASP A 132 -17.47 -27.16 -2.30
C ASP A 132 -16.01 -27.65 -2.12
N GLY A 133 -15.68 -28.83 -2.66
CA GLY A 133 -14.37 -29.48 -2.54
C GLY A 133 -14.29 -30.38 -1.32
N GLU A 134 -13.29 -30.21 -0.46
CA GLU A 134 -13.05 -31.00 0.75
C GLU A 134 -14.03 -30.66 1.88
N VAL A 135 -15.34 -30.82 1.60
CA VAL A 135 -16.46 -30.67 2.52
C VAL A 135 -17.36 -31.91 2.47
N ASN A 136 -18.08 -32.19 3.53
CA ASN A 136 -19.01 -33.31 3.59
C ASN A 136 -20.28 -33.02 2.79
N THR A 137 -20.79 -31.79 2.89
CA THR A 137 -22.02 -31.35 2.23
C THR A 137 -21.73 -30.04 1.47
N PRO A 138 -21.57 -30.06 0.16
CA PRO A 138 -21.47 -28.85 -0.63
C PRO A 138 -22.70 -27.96 -0.44
N LEU A 139 -22.47 -26.66 -0.31
CA LEU A 139 -23.54 -25.66 -0.13
C LEU A 139 -23.56 -24.71 -1.33
N GLU A 140 -24.75 -24.30 -1.72
CA GLU A 140 -24.96 -23.17 -2.62
C GLU A 140 -26.02 -22.26 -1.98
N LEU A 141 -25.61 -21.10 -1.50
CA LEU A 141 -26.42 -20.22 -0.67
C LEU A 141 -26.54 -18.84 -1.30
N SER A 142 -27.74 -18.33 -1.40
CA SER A 142 -28.01 -16.93 -1.72
C SER A 142 -27.64 -16.02 -0.53
N ILE A 143 -27.47 -14.72 -0.79
CA ILE A 143 -27.27 -13.74 0.29
C ILE A 143 -28.46 -13.78 1.27
N ALA A 144 -29.69 -13.95 0.78
CA ALA A 144 -30.87 -14.06 1.63
C ALA A 144 -30.77 -15.27 2.57
N GLU A 145 -30.34 -16.43 2.05
CA GLU A 145 -30.14 -17.64 2.87
C GLU A 145 -28.98 -17.52 3.85
N LEU A 146 -27.88 -16.80 3.46
CA LEU A 146 -26.79 -16.51 4.38
C LEU A 146 -27.27 -15.65 5.55
N GLU A 147 -28.05 -14.61 5.30
CA GLU A 147 -28.65 -13.73 6.33
C GLU A 147 -29.61 -14.50 7.27
N GLN A 148 -30.34 -15.46 6.73
CA GLN A 148 -31.30 -16.25 7.50
C GLN A 148 -30.64 -17.35 8.35
N ARG A 149 -29.59 -18.00 7.83
CA ARG A 149 -29.02 -19.21 8.42
C ARG A 149 -27.87 -18.96 9.38
N PHE A 150 -27.20 -17.82 9.26
CA PHE A 150 -25.99 -17.51 10.01
C PHE A 150 -26.10 -16.17 10.73
N GLU A 151 -25.35 -16.03 11.81
CA GLU A 151 -25.24 -14.76 12.53
C GLU A 151 -24.60 -13.69 11.63
N VAL A 152 -25.35 -12.60 11.40
CA VAL A 152 -24.85 -11.42 10.69
C VAL A 152 -24.03 -10.57 11.67
N VAL A 153 -22.79 -10.29 11.32
CA VAL A 153 -21.85 -9.50 12.12
C VAL A 153 -21.37 -8.28 11.36
N THR A 154 -21.06 -7.21 12.08
CA THR A 154 -20.38 -6.05 11.55
C THR A 154 -19.01 -5.92 12.20
N ARG A 155 -17.96 -5.73 11.40
CA ARG A 155 -16.58 -5.59 11.86
C ARG A 155 -15.88 -4.47 11.11
N GLN A 156 -15.14 -3.64 11.83
CA GLN A 156 -14.23 -2.66 11.26
C GLN A 156 -12.93 -3.36 10.87
N LEU A 157 -12.67 -3.53 9.58
CA LEU A 157 -11.55 -4.30 9.06
C LEU A 157 -10.80 -3.51 7.99
N GLN A 158 -9.48 -3.53 8.10
CA GLN A 158 -8.60 -2.96 7.09
C GLN A 158 -8.47 -3.88 5.87
N MET A 159 -8.20 -3.26 4.72
CA MET A 159 -7.87 -3.93 3.48
C MET A 159 -6.70 -3.21 2.82
N GLU A 160 -5.62 -3.93 2.55
CA GLU A 160 -4.40 -3.37 1.96
C GLU A 160 -4.01 -4.14 0.70
N CYS A 161 -3.65 -3.43 -0.37
CA CYS A 161 -3.06 -4.04 -1.56
C CYS A 161 -1.66 -4.59 -1.23
N GLY A 162 -1.35 -5.83 -1.62
CA GLY A 162 -0.02 -6.41 -1.41
C GLY A 162 1.13 -5.61 -2.02
N GLY A 163 0.82 -4.76 -3.01
CA GLY A 163 1.77 -3.83 -3.63
C GLY A 163 1.77 -2.42 -3.05
N ASN A 164 1.05 -2.15 -1.97
CA ASN A 164 1.08 -0.85 -1.31
C ASN A 164 2.53 -0.48 -0.94
N GLY A 165 2.98 0.75 -1.26
CA GLY A 165 4.37 1.17 -1.09
C GLY A 165 5.34 0.74 -2.18
N ARG A 166 4.91 0.12 -3.28
CA ARG A 166 5.77 -0.39 -4.37
C ARG A 166 6.70 0.67 -4.94
N ALA A 167 6.24 1.91 -5.05
CA ALA A 167 7.04 3.02 -5.56
C ALA A 167 8.33 3.28 -4.76
N ALA A 168 8.44 2.75 -3.54
CA ALA A 168 9.62 2.91 -2.70
C ALA A 168 10.77 1.93 -3.02
N PHE A 169 10.55 0.93 -3.86
CA PHE A 169 11.64 0.04 -4.28
C PHE A 169 12.61 0.71 -5.25
N SER A 170 13.89 0.55 -4.98
CA SER A 170 14.97 0.95 -5.88
C SER A 170 15.95 -0.22 -6.05
N PRO A 171 16.15 -0.71 -7.30
CA PRO A 171 15.47 -0.32 -8.54
C PRO A 171 13.96 -0.56 -8.51
N GLN A 172 13.24 0.16 -9.37
CA GLN A 172 11.78 0.06 -9.46
C GLN A 172 11.34 -1.38 -9.77
N ALA A 173 10.38 -1.89 -8.99
CA ALA A 173 9.74 -3.17 -9.23
C ALA A 173 8.58 -3.03 -10.25
N SER A 174 8.22 -4.13 -10.91
CA SER A 174 7.14 -4.13 -11.90
C SER A 174 5.74 -3.98 -11.26
N GLY A 175 4.80 -3.42 -12.03
CA GLY A 175 3.40 -3.22 -11.63
C GLY A 175 3.07 -1.77 -11.29
N ASN A 176 1.83 -1.52 -10.85
CA ASN A 176 1.36 -0.18 -10.46
C ASN A 176 2.21 0.38 -9.33
N GLN A 177 2.68 1.60 -9.49
CA GLN A 177 3.61 2.24 -8.57
C GLN A 177 2.86 2.91 -7.41
N TRP A 178 2.19 2.09 -6.62
CA TRP A 178 1.46 2.53 -5.43
C TRP A 178 2.37 3.31 -4.48
N GLY A 179 1.88 4.45 -4.01
CA GLY A 179 2.40 5.13 -2.81
C GLY A 179 1.95 4.39 -1.55
N ASN A 180 1.43 5.12 -0.57
CA ASN A 180 0.91 4.55 0.68
C ASN A 180 -0.63 4.47 0.73
N GLY A 181 -1.32 4.88 -0.33
CA GLY A 181 -2.78 5.05 -0.35
C GLY A 181 -3.58 3.82 -0.78
N ALA A 182 -2.94 2.68 -1.07
CA ALA A 182 -3.65 1.45 -1.40
C ALA A 182 -4.06 0.66 -0.14
N ILE A 183 -4.63 1.37 0.82
CA ILE A 183 -5.15 0.92 2.12
C ILE A 183 -6.48 1.61 2.40
N SER A 184 -7.39 0.92 3.07
CA SER A 184 -8.62 1.50 3.61
C SER A 184 -9.12 0.65 4.76
N ASN A 185 -9.91 1.23 5.65
CA ASN A 185 -10.48 0.57 6.81
C ASN A 185 -11.99 0.87 6.84
N ALA A 186 -12.82 -0.15 6.65
CA ALA A 186 -14.27 0.03 6.55
C ALA A 186 -15.02 -0.88 7.52
N GLU A 187 -16.28 -0.55 7.77
CA GLU A 187 -17.21 -1.47 8.43
C GLU A 187 -17.76 -2.45 7.40
N TRP A 188 -17.51 -3.73 7.63
CA TRP A 188 -17.98 -4.82 6.79
C TRP A 188 -19.04 -5.60 7.51
N THR A 189 -20.22 -5.74 6.88
CA THR A 189 -21.35 -6.52 7.41
C THR A 189 -21.56 -7.75 6.55
N GLY A 190 -21.62 -8.91 7.20
CA GLY A 190 -21.79 -10.19 6.56
C GLY A 190 -21.80 -11.33 7.55
N VAL A 191 -21.50 -12.54 7.09
CA VAL A 191 -21.44 -13.75 7.92
C VAL A 191 -19.99 -14.24 8.03
N ARG A 192 -19.64 -14.86 9.14
CA ARG A 192 -18.31 -15.45 9.31
C ARG A 192 -18.14 -16.63 8.37
N LEU A 193 -17.09 -16.64 7.56
CA LEU A 193 -16.80 -17.74 6.65
C LEU A 193 -16.68 -19.07 7.41
N ARG A 194 -16.06 -19.08 8.60
CA ARG A 194 -15.93 -20.29 9.43
C ARG A 194 -17.26 -20.95 9.77
N ASP A 195 -18.33 -20.17 9.96
CA ASP A 195 -19.64 -20.73 10.34
C ASP A 195 -20.30 -21.40 9.12
N VAL A 196 -20.12 -20.84 7.93
CA VAL A 196 -20.54 -21.46 6.68
C VAL A 196 -19.74 -22.73 6.39
N LEU A 197 -18.42 -22.71 6.62
CA LEU A 197 -17.54 -23.86 6.47
C LEU A 197 -17.89 -24.99 7.44
N ARG A 198 -18.21 -24.67 8.69
CA ARG A 198 -18.69 -25.63 9.69
C ARG A 198 -20.01 -26.29 9.25
N ALA A 199 -20.93 -25.49 8.71
CA ALA A 199 -22.20 -26.01 8.18
C ALA A 199 -22.00 -26.91 6.96
N ALA A 200 -20.98 -26.66 6.14
CA ALA A 200 -20.59 -27.54 5.03
C ALA A 200 -19.87 -28.82 5.51
N GLY A 201 -19.37 -28.84 6.76
CA GLY A 201 -18.62 -29.97 7.33
C GLY A 201 -17.25 -30.14 6.66
N VAL A 202 -16.32 -29.22 6.95
CA VAL A 202 -14.93 -29.30 6.45
C VAL A 202 -14.29 -30.62 6.86
N LYS A 203 -13.69 -31.33 5.90
CA LYS A 203 -12.99 -32.60 6.16
C LYS A 203 -11.61 -32.37 6.77
N ASP A 204 -11.06 -33.36 7.46
CA ASP A 204 -9.70 -33.32 8.03
C ASP A 204 -8.60 -33.20 6.97
N SER A 205 -8.89 -33.62 5.73
CA SER A 205 -8.00 -33.46 4.57
C SER A 205 -7.86 -32.01 4.08
N ALA A 206 -8.78 -31.12 4.45
CA ALA A 206 -8.78 -29.72 4.03
C ALA A 206 -7.59 -28.98 4.63
N LYS A 207 -6.77 -28.37 3.78
CA LYS A 207 -5.58 -27.59 4.17
C LYS A 207 -5.58 -26.19 3.56
N PHE A 208 -6.28 -25.99 2.46
CA PHE A 208 -6.30 -24.74 1.70
C PHE A 208 -7.70 -24.43 1.18
N THR A 209 -7.85 -23.22 0.62
CA THR A 209 -9.04 -22.81 -0.12
C THR A 209 -8.64 -22.14 -1.42
N GLY A 210 -9.55 -22.12 -2.40
CA GLY A 210 -9.47 -21.31 -3.61
C GLY A 210 -10.69 -20.39 -3.68
N GLN A 211 -10.46 -19.08 -3.86
CA GLN A 211 -11.52 -18.08 -3.96
C GLN A 211 -11.74 -17.67 -5.41
N HIS A 212 -13.01 -17.60 -5.85
CA HIS A 212 -13.41 -17.23 -7.19
C HIS A 212 -14.41 -16.08 -7.16
N GLY A 213 -14.29 -15.17 -8.11
CA GLY A 213 -15.21 -14.07 -8.36
C GLY A 213 -15.76 -14.11 -9.78
N ALA A 214 -16.74 -13.26 -10.04
CA ALA A 214 -17.37 -13.15 -11.36
C ALA A 214 -16.59 -12.27 -12.36
N ASP A 215 -15.52 -11.58 -11.92
CA ASP A 215 -14.69 -10.77 -12.80
C ASP A 215 -13.87 -11.63 -13.78
N THR A 216 -13.75 -11.14 -15.01
CA THR A 216 -13.04 -11.83 -16.08
C THR A 216 -11.73 -11.12 -16.43
N HIS A 217 -10.76 -11.88 -16.91
CA HIS A 217 -9.52 -11.30 -17.43
C HIS A 217 -9.82 -10.34 -18.59
N LEU A 218 -9.00 -9.31 -18.79
CA LEU A 218 -9.17 -8.32 -19.88
C LEU A 218 -9.21 -8.92 -21.28
N SER A 219 -8.65 -10.12 -21.49
CA SER A 219 -8.75 -10.88 -22.75
C SER A 219 -10.06 -11.68 -22.86
N ALA A 220 -10.99 -11.54 -21.90
CA ALA A 220 -12.21 -12.35 -21.77
C ALA A 220 -11.97 -13.86 -21.64
N GLN A 221 -10.75 -14.30 -21.39
CA GLN A 221 -10.39 -15.71 -21.22
C GLN A 221 -10.16 -16.05 -19.73
N GLY A 222 -11.16 -16.66 -19.12
CA GLY A 222 -11.11 -17.11 -17.73
C GLY A 222 -11.16 -15.99 -16.68
N PRO A 223 -10.98 -16.34 -15.40
CA PRO A 223 -11.08 -15.41 -14.30
C PRO A 223 -9.96 -14.36 -14.33
N ALA A 224 -10.25 -13.16 -13.85
CA ALA A 224 -9.26 -12.09 -13.73
C ALA A 224 -8.17 -12.47 -12.73
N ILE A 225 -8.57 -12.98 -11.58
CA ILE A 225 -7.71 -13.51 -10.53
C ILE A 225 -8.47 -14.59 -9.75
N SER A 226 -7.73 -15.56 -9.22
CA SER A 226 -8.23 -16.57 -8.29
C SER A 226 -7.14 -16.86 -7.28
N ARG A 227 -7.41 -16.52 -6.02
CA ARG A 227 -6.43 -16.64 -4.94
C ARG A 227 -6.78 -17.82 -4.04
N GLY A 228 -5.80 -18.25 -3.26
CA GLY A 228 -5.99 -19.27 -2.24
C GLY A 228 -5.34 -18.86 -0.93
N MET A 229 -5.85 -19.40 0.17
CA MET A 229 -5.30 -19.21 1.52
C MET A 229 -5.30 -20.52 2.29
N ARG A 230 -4.55 -20.57 3.39
CA ARG A 230 -4.60 -21.71 4.33
C ARG A 230 -5.98 -21.79 4.99
N ILE A 231 -6.39 -23.00 5.32
CA ILE A 231 -7.70 -23.24 5.95
C ILE A 231 -7.83 -22.51 7.29
N GLU A 232 -6.74 -22.36 8.04
CA GLU A 232 -6.71 -21.66 9.33
C GLU A 232 -7.13 -20.19 9.16
N LYS A 233 -6.71 -19.52 8.07
CA LYS A 233 -7.13 -18.16 7.77
C LYS A 233 -8.58 -18.08 7.31
N ALA A 234 -9.07 -19.07 6.59
CA ALA A 234 -10.48 -19.17 6.24
C ALA A 234 -11.37 -19.36 7.47
N MET A 235 -10.85 -20.05 8.50
CA MET A 235 -11.51 -20.29 9.80
C MET A 235 -11.34 -19.16 10.81
N ASP A 236 -10.59 -18.09 10.48
CA ASP A 236 -10.46 -16.91 11.33
C ASP A 236 -11.83 -16.23 11.52
N GLU A 237 -12.10 -15.78 12.75
CA GLU A 237 -13.38 -15.15 13.11
C GLU A 237 -13.66 -13.83 12.37
N ASN A 238 -12.64 -13.18 11.82
CA ASN A 238 -12.74 -11.94 11.08
C ASN A 238 -12.69 -12.14 9.56
N THR A 239 -12.56 -13.40 9.08
CA THR A 239 -12.75 -13.70 7.65
C THR A 239 -14.24 -13.82 7.36
N LEU A 240 -14.76 -12.89 6.54
CA LEU A 240 -16.20 -12.70 6.35
C LEU A 240 -16.62 -12.81 4.89
N ILE A 241 -17.80 -13.36 4.65
CA ILE A 241 -18.57 -13.18 3.42
C ILE A 241 -19.45 -11.94 3.64
N CYS A 242 -19.12 -10.82 3.00
CA CYS A 242 -19.77 -9.53 3.24
C CYS A 242 -20.70 -9.15 2.09
N PHE A 243 -21.81 -8.51 2.45
CA PHE A 243 -22.81 -7.99 1.52
C PHE A 243 -23.20 -6.52 1.83
N ARG A 244 -22.63 -5.89 2.89
CA ARG A 244 -22.71 -4.45 3.15
C ARG A 244 -21.34 -3.87 3.52
N MET A 245 -21.18 -2.59 3.21
CA MET A 245 -19.99 -1.79 3.51
C MET A 245 -20.46 -0.46 4.10
N ASN A 246 -19.97 -0.08 5.28
CA ASN A 246 -20.35 1.16 5.98
C ASN A 246 -21.86 1.34 6.12
N GLY A 247 -22.57 0.26 6.48
CA GLY A 247 -24.02 0.26 6.66
C GLY A 247 -24.87 0.22 5.38
N ALA A 248 -24.27 0.40 4.19
CA ALA A 248 -24.95 0.42 2.89
C ALA A 248 -24.59 -0.82 2.03
N ALA A 249 -25.24 -0.99 0.88
CA ALA A 249 -24.85 -1.97 -0.12
C ALA A 249 -23.38 -1.73 -0.56
N ILE A 250 -22.64 -2.80 -0.83
CA ILE A 250 -21.30 -2.67 -1.37
C ILE A 250 -21.38 -1.97 -2.75
N PRO A 251 -20.60 -0.91 -3.02
CA PRO A 251 -20.55 -0.34 -4.36
C PRO A 251 -20.08 -1.34 -5.41
N GLN A 252 -20.63 -1.28 -6.63
CA GLN A 252 -20.27 -2.22 -7.72
C GLN A 252 -18.76 -2.31 -7.93
N ILE A 253 -18.05 -1.18 -7.94
CA ILE A 253 -16.61 -1.11 -8.11
C ILE A 253 -15.83 -1.79 -6.97
N HIS A 254 -16.44 -1.97 -5.81
CA HIS A 254 -15.88 -2.60 -4.62
C HIS A 254 -16.32 -4.06 -4.44
N GLY A 255 -17.10 -4.62 -5.38
CA GLY A 255 -17.39 -6.06 -5.43
C GLY A 255 -18.81 -6.46 -5.04
N ALA A 256 -19.83 -5.59 -5.28
CA ALA A 256 -21.24 -5.95 -5.10
C ALA A 256 -21.64 -7.18 -5.96
N PRO A 257 -22.63 -7.98 -5.52
CA PRO A 257 -23.36 -7.83 -4.28
C PRO A 257 -22.70 -8.51 -3.07
N ALA A 258 -21.71 -9.37 -3.29
CA ALA A 258 -20.98 -10.07 -2.23
C ALA A 258 -19.48 -10.02 -2.42
N ARG A 259 -18.76 -9.88 -1.30
CA ARG A 259 -17.31 -9.86 -1.27
C ARG A 259 -16.77 -10.71 -0.12
N LEU A 260 -15.72 -11.48 -0.38
CA LEU A 260 -14.93 -12.07 0.67
C LEU A 260 -14.01 -11.00 1.29
N ILE A 261 -13.88 -10.94 2.60
CA ILE A 261 -12.95 -10.10 3.33
C ILE A 261 -11.99 -10.99 4.12
N VAL A 262 -10.69 -10.89 3.82
CA VAL A 262 -9.59 -11.61 4.49
C VAL A 262 -8.65 -10.57 5.08
N PRO A 263 -8.96 -10.05 6.27
CA PRO A 263 -8.25 -8.90 6.82
C PRO A 263 -6.82 -9.25 7.24
N GLY A 264 -5.92 -8.27 7.18
CA GLY A 264 -4.52 -8.41 7.56
C GLY A 264 -3.64 -9.13 6.53
N TRP A 265 -4.23 -9.78 5.53
CA TRP A 265 -3.54 -10.42 4.41
C TRP A 265 -3.68 -9.58 3.12
N PRO A 266 -2.89 -9.83 2.05
CA PRO A 266 -2.99 -9.06 0.82
C PRO A 266 -4.43 -8.95 0.30
N GLY A 267 -4.87 -7.74 -0.03
CA GLY A 267 -6.24 -7.46 -0.46
C GLY A 267 -6.73 -8.23 -1.68
N SER A 268 -5.82 -8.88 -2.42
CA SER A 268 -6.16 -9.81 -3.51
C SER A 268 -6.88 -11.07 -3.04
N LEU A 269 -6.75 -11.44 -1.78
CA LEU A 269 -7.47 -12.55 -1.14
C LEU A 269 -8.92 -12.17 -0.79
N SER A 270 -9.18 -10.89 -0.63
CA SER A 270 -10.53 -10.35 -0.40
C SER A 270 -11.28 -10.24 -1.73
N GLN A 271 -11.72 -11.40 -2.23
CA GLN A 271 -12.30 -11.57 -3.55
C GLN A 271 -13.59 -10.74 -3.73
N LYS A 272 -13.62 -9.87 -4.75
CA LYS A 272 -14.79 -9.11 -5.18
C LYS A 272 -15.75 -10.02 -5.96
N TRP A 273 -17.03 -9.62 -6.03
CA TRP A 273 -18.06 -10.36 -6.79
C TRP A 273 -17.97 -11.85 -6.50
N PHE A 274 -17.89 -12.19 -5.23
CA PHE A 274 -17.56 -13.51 -4.73
C PHE A 274 -18.64 -14.53 -5.11
N THR A 275 -18.24 -15.63 -5.77
CA THR A 275 -19.15 -16.66 -6.31
C THR A 275 -18.88 -18.04 -5.75
N ARG A 276 -17.61 -18.37 -5.39
CA ARG A 276 -17.26 -19.73 -4.96
C ARG A 276 -16.06 -19.72 -4.03
N LEU A 277 -16.13 -20.55 -3.00
CA LEU A 277 -14.99 -21.01 -2.22
C LEU A 277 -14.82 -22.51 -2.45
N GLU A 278 -13.69 -22.92 -2.97
CA GLU A 278 -13.30 -24.30 -3.11
C GLU A 278 -12.39 -24.69 -1.95
N VAL A 279 -12.77 -25.70 -1.16
CA VAL A 279 -11.95 -26.22 -0.06
C VAL A 279 -11.04 -27.31 -0.62
N LEU A 280 -9.75 -27.25 -0.32
CA LEU A 280 -8.70 -28.03 -1.00
C LEU A 280 -7.79 -28.76 0.00
N ASN A 281 -7.25 -29.91 -0.40
CA ASN A 281 -6.21 -30.63 0.32
C ASN A 281 -4.79 -30.24 -0.10
N ALA A 282 -4.65 -29.46 -1.17
CA ALA A 282 -3.38 -28.96 -1.71
C ALA A 282 -3.49 -27.44 -2.02
N PRO A 283 -2.36 -26.73 -2.16
CA PRO A 283 -2.38 -25.31 -2.50
C PRO A 283 -3.14 -25.03 -3.79
N HIS A 284 -3.92 -23.95 -3.79
CA HIS A 284 -4.63 -23.47 -4.98
C HIS A 284 -3.65 -23.07 -6.09
N THR A 285 -3.95 -23.43 -7.34
CA THR A 285 -3.10 -23.18 -8.51
C THR A 285 -3.69 -22.15 -9.48
N GLY A 286 -4.69 -21.39 -9.05
CA GLY A 286 -5.38 -20.41 -9.89
C GLY A 286 -4.50 -19.23 -10.32
N ARG A 287 -5.04 -18.42 -11.22
CA ARG A 287 -4.36 -17.21 -11.72
C ARG A 287 -4.03 -16.27 -10.54
N GLY A 288 -2.77 -15.89 -10.38
CA GLY A 288 -2.25 -15.11 -9.27
C GLY A 288 -1.64 -15.94 -8.14
N MET A 289 -1.49 -17.29 -8.33
CA MET A 289 -0.83 -18.19 -7.37
C MET A 289 0.50 -18.76 -7.90
N GLY A 290 0.85 -18.50 -9.16
CA GLY A 290 2.06 -19.06 -9.77
C GLY A 290 3.26 -18.12 -9.79
N GLY A 291 4.47 -18.69 -9.90
CA GLY A 291 5.71 -17.95 -10.05
C GLY A 291 6.02 -17.05 -8.86
N THR A 292 6.21 -15.75 -9.13
CA THR A 292 6.48 -14.72 -8.11
C THR A 292 5.22 -13.94 -7.70
N SER A 293 4.03 -14.31 -8.21
CA SER A 293 2.78 -13.59 -7.93
C SER A 293 2.38 -13.69 -6.46
N TYR A 294 2.27 -12.55 -5.79
CA TYR A 294 1.96 -12.42 -4.36
C TYR A 294 2.84 -13.30 -3.46
N ARG A 295 4.10 -13.43 -3.85
CA ARG A 295 5.12 -14.19 -3.13
C ARG A 295 6.35 -13.32 -2.92
N ILE A 296 7.03 -13.53 -1.81
CA ILE A 296 8.24 -12.80 -1.42
C ILE A 296 9.42 -13.77 -1.33
N PRO A 297 10.65 -13.34 -1.69
CA PRO A 297 11.82 -14.21 -1.62
C PRO A 297 12.20 -14.47 -0.15
N VAL A 298 12.57 -15.72 0.17
CA VAL A 298 13.07 -16.10 1.49
C VAL A 298 14.46 -15.57 1.77
N ARG A 299 15.22 -15.21 0.73
CA ARG A 299 16.55 -14.62 0.77
C ARG A 299 16.62 -13.43 -0.17
N PRO A 300 17.48 -12.42 0.11
CA PRO A 300 17.69 -11.31 -0.82
C PRO A 300 18.08 -11.81 -2.21
N ILE A 301 17.49 -11.22 -3.25
CA ILE A 301 17.78 -11.52 -4.65
C ILE A 301 18.31 -10.28 -5.35
N VAL A 302 19.11 -10.50 -6.40
CA VAL A 302 19.64 -9.41 -7.24
C VAL A 302 18.50 -8.84 -8.09
N PRO A 303 18.22 -7.51 -8.03
CA PRO A 303 17.24 -6.88 -8.90
C PRO A 303 17.48 -7.18 -10.38
N GLY A 304 16.42 -7.53 -11.10
CA GLY A 304 16.49 -7.90 -12.52
C GLY A 304 16.95 -9.34 -12.79
N SER A 305 17.34 -10.12 -11.77
CA SER A 305 17.66 -11.54 -11.94
C SER A 305 16.42 -12.34 -12.39
N ARG A 306 16.64 -13.31 -13.26
CA ARG A 306 15.60 -14.27 -13.64
C ARG A 306 15.34 -15.21 -12.47
N ASN A 307 14.14 -15.16 -11.90
CA ASN A 307 13.72 -16.03 -10.82
C ASN A 307 12.30 -16.51 -11.10
N ASN A 308 12.10 -17.83 -11.05
CA ASN A 308 10.81 -18.49 -11.29
C ASN A 308 9.95 -18.60 -10.02
N GLY A 309 10.43 -18.08 -8.88
CA GLY A 309 9.73 -18.12 -7.59
C GLY A 309 9.95 -19.41 -6.79
N ALA A 310 10.91 -20.25 -7.15
CA ALA A 310 11.20 -21.50 -6.42
C ALA A 310 11.55 -21.24 -4.94
N ASP A 311 12.36 -20.19 -4.65
CA ASP A 311 12.74 -19.75 -3.30
C ASP A 311 11.84 -18.64 -2.75
N PHE A 312 10.56 -18.62 -3.16
CA PHE A 312 9.58 -17.66 -2.69
C PHE A 312 8.53 -18.33 -1.82
N VAL A 313 8.07 -17.61 -0.82
CA VAL A 313 6.94 -17.99 0.02
C VAL A 313 5.74 -17.11 -0.27
N ASP A 314 4.55 -17.64 -0.06
CA ASP A 314 3.31 -16.87 -0.19
C ASP A 314 3.31 -15.70 0.78
N MET A 315 2.91 -14.53 0.30
CA MET A 315 2.70 -13.37 1.14
C MET A 315 1.40 -13.56 1.93
N GLU A 316 1.56 -13.80 3.21
CA GLU A 316 0.47 -13.98 4.16
C GLU A 316 0.21 -12.65 4.91
N SER A 317 0.60 -12.55 6.17
CA SER A 317 0.39 -11.33 6.96
C SER A 317 1.14 -10.13 6.37
N MET A 318 0.44 -8.99 6.22
CA MET A 318 1.03 -7.73 5.75
C MET A 318 1.97 -7.15 6.80
N PRO A 319 3.08 -6.51 6.40
CA PRO A 319 4.01 -5.89 7.34
C PRO A 319 3.40 -4.65 8.01
N VAL A 320 3.99 -4.25 9.15
CA VAL A 320 3.61 -3.02 9.85
C VAL A 320 3.83 -1.78 8.98
N ARG A 321 2.88 -0.85 9.01
CA ARG A 321 2.92 0.42 8.27
C ARG A 321 2.23 1.53 9.06
N SER A 322 2.54 2.77 8.65
CA SER A 322 1.85 3.98 9.13
C SER A 322 1.69 4.99 8.00
N VAL A 323 0.70 5.87 8.15
CA VAL A 323 0.47 7.06 7.32
C VAL A 323 0.20 8.26 8.22
N LEU A 324 0.66 9.44 7.81
CA LEU A 324 0.31 10.72 8.41
C LEU A 324 -0.82 11.32 7.57
N THR A 325 -1.97 11.59 8.20
CA THR A 325 -3.19 11.98 7.50
C THR A 325 -3.63 13.41 7.76
N SER A 326 -3.16 14.02 8.85
CA SER A 326 -3.56 15.38 9.24
C SER A 326 -3.10 16.49 8.30
N HIS A 327 -2.06 16.24 7.51
CA HIS A 327 -1.46 17.22 6.59
C HIS A 327 -1.08 16.58 5.27
N ALA A 328 -1.43 17.22 4.17
CA ALA A 328 -0.98 16.81 2.85
C ALA A 328 0.53 17.09 2.68
N HIS A 329 1.21 16.31 1.86
CA HIS A 329 2.60 16.56 1.48
C HIS A 329 2.72 17.95 0.83
N GLY A 330 3.65 18.77 1.31
CA GLY A 330 3.84 20.15 0.84
C GLY A 330 2.91 21.19 1.48
N THR A 331 2.20 20.84 2.56
CA THR A 331 1.37 21.80 3.32
C THR A 331 2.17 23.02 3.72
N ARG A 332 1.62 24.22 3.43
CA ARG A 332 2.17 25.50 3.83
C ARG A 332 1.46 26.00 5.09
N LEU A 333 2.24 26.40 6.07
CA LEU A 333 1.77 26.96 7.35
C LEU A 333 2.25 28.40 7.48
N PRO A 334 1.54 29.25 8.24
CA PRO A 334 1.94 30.63 8.51
C PRO A 334 3.32 30.72 9.16
N ALA A 335 4.07 31.79 8.81
CA ALA A 335 5.31 32.13 9.49
C ALA A 335 5.12 32.21 11.01
N GLY A 336 6.10 31.76 11.77
CA GLY A 336 6.04 31.71 13.23
C GLY A 336 5.33 30.48 13.81
N THR A 337 4.83 29.53 13.00
CA THR A 337 4.30 28.26 13.48
C THR A 337 5.43 27.45 14.11
N ARG A 338 5.31 27.13 15.43
CA ARG A 338 6.34 26.43 16.20
C ARG A 338 5.88 25.09 16.75
N ASN A 339 4.60 24.85 16.78
CA ASN A 339 4.01 23.59 17.22
C ASN A 339 2.99 23.13 16.18
N LEU A 340 2.99 21.84 15.91
CA LEU A 340 2.08 21.24 14.96
C LEU A 340 1.45 19.99 15.57
N ASP A 341 0.12 19.96 15.63
CA ASP A 341 -0.62 18.77 15.97
C ASP A 341 -0.69 17.86 14.75
N ILE A 342 -0.23 16.63 14.90
CA ILE A 342 -0.19 15.64 13.84
C ILE A 342 -0.94 14.37 14.25
N ARG A 343 -1.50 13.68 13.27
CA ARG A 343 -2.18 12.41 13.47
C ARG A 343 -2.18 11.57 12.19
N GLY A 344 -2.47 10.31 12.39
CA GLY A 344 -2.55 9.36 11.28
C GLY A 344 -3.06 8.01 11.73
N HIS A 345 -2.84 7.02 10.88
CA HIS A 345 -3.19 5.63 11.14
C HIS A 345 -1.98 4.72 11.01
N ALA A 346 -2.00 3.60 11.74
CA ALA A 346 -0.99 2.54 11.64
C ALA A 346 -1.66 1.17 11.74
N TRP A 347 -1.07 0.16 11.13
CA TRP A 347 -1.60 -1.21 11.09
C TRP A 347 -0.48 -2.24 10.90
N ALA A 348 -0.75 -3.53 11.15
CA ALA A 348 0.26 -4.58 11.15
C ALA A 348 -0.32 -5.97 10.84
N GLY A 349 -0.95 -6.16 9.68
CA GLY A 349 -1.42 -7.48 9.24
C GLY A 349 -2.23 -8.24 10.28
N ASP A 350 -1.73 -9.41 10.70
CA ASP A 350 -2.30 -10.23 11.79
C ASP A 350 -1.83 -9.81 13.19
N LEU A 351 -0.94 -8.82 13.27
CA LEU A 351 -0.40 -8.26 14.52
C LEU A 351 -1.07 -6.92 14.86
N SER A 352 -0.75 -6.37 16.01
CA SER A 352 -1.14 -5.01 16.41
C SER A 352 0.06 -4.04 16.31
N VAL A 353 -0.22 -2.75 16.26
CA VAL A 353 0.79 -1.71 16.35
C VAL A 353 1.09 -1.45 17.84
N ARG A 354 2.36 -1.55 18.22
CA ARG A 354 2.83 -1.28 19.58
C ARG A 354 3.19 0.20 19.76
N GLU A 355 3.88 0.78 18.77
CA GLU A 355 4.44 2.13 18.86
C GLU A 355 4.40 2.82 17.50
N VAL A 356 4.27 4.15 17.54
CA VAL A 356 4.52 5.04 16.40
C VAL A 356 5.48 6.12 16.87
N HIS A 357 6.50 6.37 16.06
CA HIS A 357 7.50 7.41 16.31
C HIS A 357 7.57 8.38 15.14
N VAL A 358 7.85 9.65 15.47
CA VAL A 358 8.00 10.73 14.50
C VAL A 358 9.33 11.42 14.70
N SER A 359 9.95 11.85 13.59
CA SER A 359 11.18 12.66 13.57
C SER A 359 10.99 13.88 12.68
N THR A 360 11.58 15.01 13.09
CA THR A 360 11.64 16.25 12.29
C THR A 360 13.08 16.66 11.95
N ASP A 361 14.04 15.80 12.29
CA ASP A 361 15.49 16.01 12.12
C ASP A 361 16.15 14.88 11.30
N PHE A 362 15.42 14.39 10.30
CA PHE A 362 15.88 13.34 9.37
C PHE A 362 16.25 12.00 10.06
N GLY A 363 15.56 11.68 11.15
CA GLY A 363 15.74 10.42 11.89
C GLY A 363 16.86 10.43 12.91
N GLN A 364 17.45 11.59 13.24
CA GLN A 364 18.47 11.70 14.29
C GLN A 364 17.85 11.49 15.67
N SER A 365 16.67 12.05 15.90
CA SER A 365 15.86 11.78 17.08
C SER A 365 14.44 11.37 16.73
N TRP A 366 13.80 10.63 17.64
CA TRP A 366 12.46 10.10 17.44
C TRP A 366 11.59 10.35 18.68
N GLN A 367 10.45 10.98 18.46
CA GLN A 367 9.45 11.24 19.49
C GLN A 367 8.33 10.19 19.38
N ALA A 368 7.98 9.56 20.51
CA ALA A 368 6.85 8.64 20.58
C ALA A 368 5.51 9.40 20.45
N MET A 369 4.60 8.83 19.69
CA MET A 369 3.22 9.30 19.52
C MET A 369 2.26 8.48 20.36
N GLN A 370 1.13 9.07 20.73
CA GLN A 370 0.04 8.35 21.37
C GLN A 370 -0.65 7.46 20.35
N VAL A 371 -0.74 6.15 20.62
CA VAL A 371 -1.42 5.16 19.76
C VAL A 371 -2.68 4.69 20.47
N ALA A 372 -3.83 4.81 19.80
CA ALA A 372 -5.10 4.35 20.35
C ALA A 372 -5.23 2.81 20.24
N ALA A 373 -6.02 2.23 21.12
CA ALA A 373 -6.41 0.83 20.99
C ALA A 373 -7.23 0.63 19.71
N PRO A 374 -7.02 -0.47 18.96
CA PRO A 374 -7.81 -0.76 17.78
C PRO A 374 -9.23 -1.25 18.15
N ALA A 375 -10.20 -1.07 17.26
CA ALA A 375 -11.54 -1.63 17.42
C ALA A 375 -11.52 -3.17 17.47
N ASN A 376 -10.58 -3.78 16.77
CA ASN A 376 -10.19 -5.19 16.83
C ASN A 376 -8.78 -5.34 16.22
N ARG A 377 -8.18 -6.52 16.29
CA ARG A 377 -6.81 -6.76 15.82
C ARG A 377 -6.56 -6.45 14.32
N HIS A 378 -7.61 -6.40 13.50
CA HIS A 378 -7.51 -6.14 12.07
C HIS A 378 -8.05 -4.76 11.66
N ALA A 379 -8.42 -3.90 12.60
CA ALA A 379 -8.65 -2.48 12.35
C ALA A 379 -7.33 -1.72 12.43
N TRP A 380 -7.19 -0.67 11.65
CA TRP A 380 -6.06 0.23 11.87
C TRP A 380 -6.17 0.95 13.22
N GLN A 381 -5.04 1.43 13.74
CA GLN A 381 -4.94 2.16 15.01
C GLN A 381 -4.66 3.63 14.72
N ARG A 382 -5.47 4.52 15.27
CA ARG A 382 -5.20 5.96 15.19
C ARG A 382 -4.01 6.30 16.07
N TRP A 383 -3.12 7.15 15.58
CA TRP A 383 -2.06 7.74 16.37
C TRP A 383 -2.09 9.26 16.24
N GLN A 384 -1.60 9.98 17.27
CA GLN A 384 -1.56 11.42 17.31
C GLN A 384 -0.47 11.93 18.26
N GLY A 385 -0.08 13.18 18.06
CA GLY A 385 0.84 13.89 18.93
C GLY A 385 1.11 15.30 18.47
N ARG A 386 1.98 15.98 19.19
CA ARG A 386 2.41 17.34 18.85
C ARG A 386 3.91 17.34 18.64
N ILE A 387 4.37 17.95 17.55
CA ILE A 387 5.78 18.15 17.24
C ILE A 387 6.16 19.61 17.36
N ALA A 388 7.42 19.88 17.75
CA ALA A 388 8.01 21.20 17.75
C ALA A 388 8.75 21.45 16.44
N LEU A 389 8.61 22.67 15.90
CA LEU A 389 9.29 23.13 14.69
C LEU A 389 10.16 24.34 15.07
N PRO A 390 11.49 24.25 15.02
CA PRO A 390 12.39 25.23 15.66
C PRO A 390 12.42 26.59 14.96
N SER A 391 12.08 26.65 13.66
CA SER A 391 12.17 27.87 12.84
C SER A 391 11.11 27.88 11.74
N ASP A 392 11.03 28.95 10.99
CA ASP A 392 10.43 28.95 9.67
C ASP A 392 11.33 28.18 8.70
N GLY A 393 10.75 27.64 7.62
CA GLY A 393 11.47 26.90 6.59
C GLY A 393 10.82 25.60 6.19
N TYR A 394 11.62 24.68 5.65
CA TYR A 394 11.22 23.37 5.17
C TYR A 394 11.52 22.29 6.20
N PHE A 395 10.52 21.46 6.51
CA PHE A 395 10.65 20.32 7.38
C PHE A 395 10.13 19.06 6.71
N GLU A 396 10.82 17.94 6.89
CA GLU A 396 10.28 16.61 6.62
C GLU A 396 9.85 15.96 7.95
N VAL A 397 8.56 15.71 8.08
CA VAL A 397 8.02 14.94 9.20
C VAL A 397 8.07 13.46 8.82
N TRP A 398 9.05 12.74 9.34
CA TRP A 398 9.23 11.32 9.16
C TRP A 398 8.41 10.55 10.18
N TYR A 399 7.81 9.43 9.80
CA TYR A 399 7.01 8.62 10.70
C TYR A 399 7.20 7.13 10.42
N ARG A 400 7.17 6.34 11.50
CA ARG A 400 7.30 4.89 11.46
C ARG A 400 6.52 4.23 12.57
N ALA A 401 6.00 3.02 12.31
CA ALA A 401 5.34 2.17 13.29
C ALA A 401 6.20 0.94 13.61
N THR A 402 5.98 0.39 14.81
CA THR A 402 6.56 -0.87 15.28
C THR A 402 5.40 -1.81 15.67
N ASP A 403 5.44 -3.06 15.23
CA ASP A 403 4.44 -4.06 15.56
C ASP A 403 4.62 -4.67 16.95
N SER A 404 3.66 -5.51 17.37
CA SER A 404 3.69 -6.19 18.68
C SER A 404 4.84 -7.17 18.83
N ASN A 405 5.48 -7.62 17.76
CA ASN A 405 6.69 -8.46 17.78
C ASN A 405 7.99 -7.65 17.80
N GLY A 406 7.90 -6.30 17.81
CA GLY A 406 9.06 -5.41 17.81
C GLY A 406 9.67 -5.17 16.43
N ARG A 407 9.04 -5.60 15.34
CA ARG A 407 9.48 -5.28 13.98
C ARG A 407 9.03 -3.87 13.62
N MET A 408 9.96 -3.06 13.17
CA MET A 408 9.76 -1.66 12.83
C MET A 408 9.82 -1.46 11.31
N GLN A 409 9.15 -0.44 10.80
CA GLN A 409 9.34 0.01 9.42
C GLN A 409 10.82 0.35 9.17
N PRO A 410 11.46 -0.26 8.15
CA PRO A 410 12.86 0.02 7.82
C PRO A 410 13.01 1.38 7.12
N HIS A 411 14.20 1.96 7.13
CA HIS A 411 14.46 3.25 6.46
C HIS A 411 14.24 3.22 4.94
N VAL A 412 14.49 2.08 4.32
CA VAL A 412 14.29 1.85 2.88
C VAL A 412 13.43 0.61 2.67
N ALA A 413 12.80 0.48 1.50
CA ALA A 413 12.09 -0.74 1.15
C ALA A 413 13.05 -1.92 1.14
N ALA A 414 12.90 -2.82 2.12
CA ALA A 414 13.70 -4.03 2.24
C ALA A 414 13.15 -5.15 1.35
N ASN A 415 13.99 -6.18 1.11
CA ASN A 415 13.59 -7.41 0.42
C ASN A 415 12.99 -7.17 -0.98
N TRP A 416 13.77 -6.48 -1.82
CA TRP A 416 13.37 -6.25 -3.20
C TRP A 416 12.84 -7.55 -3.85
N ASN A 417 11.71 -7.45 -4.54
CA ASN A 417 11.15 -8.56 -5.30
C ASN A 417 10.58 -8.06 -6.63
N PRO A 418 10.49 -8.92 -7.66
CA PRO A 418 10.18 -8.50 -9.03
C PRO A 418 8.84 -7.77 -9.16
N GLN A 419 7.88 -8.05 -8.29
CA GLN A 419 6.54 -7.46 -8.32
C GLN A 419 6.30 -6.44 -7.20
N GLY A 420 7.32 -6.13 -6.40
CA GLY A 420 7.29 -5.08 -5.40
C GLY A 420 6.21 -5.25 -4.33
N TYR A 421 6.12 -6.43 -3.76
CA TYR A 421 5.20 -6.68 -2.65
C TYR A 421 5.86 -6.41 -1.30
N GLY A 422 5.03 -6.01 -0.32
CA GLY A 422 5.42 -5.90 1.09
C GLY A 422 6.36 -4.75 1.40
N ALA A 423 6.53 -3.77 0.52
CA ALA A 423 7.31 -2.57 0.82
C ALA A 423 6.67 -1.79 1.96
N ASN A 424 7.44 -1.53 3.01
CA ASN A 424 6.95 -0.81 4.19
C ASN A 424 8.00 0.16 4.76
N PRO A 425 8.71 0.97 3.95
CA PRO A 425 9.73 1.86 4.50
C PRO A 425 9.11 2.96 5.35
N VAL A 426 9.96 3.60 6.17
CA VAL A 426 9.67 4.88 6.80
C VAL A 426 9.13 5.83 5.74
N SER A 427 8.08 6.55 6.06
CA SER A 427 7.45 7.53 5.16
C SER A 427 7.58 8.93 5.73
N ARG A 428 7.29 9.94 4.91
CA ARG A 428 7.47 11.34 5.29
C ARG A 428 6.50 12.28 4.59
N VAL A 429 6.18 13.36 5.27
CA VAL A 429 5.38 14.48 4.75
C VAL A 429 6.20 15.75 4.86
N ALA A 430 6.29 16.52 3.77
CA ALA A 430 6.92 17.84 3.78
C ALA A 430 5.96 18.89 4.34
N ILE A 431 6.46 19.75 5.23
CA ILE A 431 5.77 20.92 5.79
C ILE A 431 6.62 22.15 5.54
N LEU A 432 6.01 23.21 5.06
CA LEU A 432 6.66 24.49 4.78
C LEU A 432 6.07 25.56 5.71
N ILE A 433 6.92 26.34 6.36
CA ILE A 433 6.53 27.44 7.26
C ILE A 433 7.08 28.74 6.69
N GLY A 434 6.21 29.68 6.39
CA GLY A 434 6.61 30.97 5.84
C GLY A 434 5.63 31.56 4.85
#